data_0c8055640925435f204b22da76e3e29f
#
_entry.id   0c8055640925435f204b22da76e3e29f
#
_cell.length_a   1.000
_cell.length_b   1.000
_cell.length_c   1.000
_cell.angle_alpha   90.00
_cell.angle_beta   90.00
_cell.angle_gamma   90.00
#
_symmetry.space_group_name_H-M   'P 1'
#
loop_
_entity.id
_entity.type
_entity.pdbx_description
1 polymer ?
#
loop_
_entity_poly.entity_id
_entity_poly.type
_entity_poly.pdbx_seq_one_letter_code
_entity_poly.pdbx_strand_id
1 'polypeptide(L)'
;MTNITITGNATSDPELTFAQSGTALARFTVAVSKREKQADGSWGDGASSFYRVTAFQGLAENVAESVKRGDRVTVVGRLELREYEHNGEKRLSPDVAADEVALSLRWATANAVKAQPVSYTHLTLPTICS
;
A
#
# COMPACT_ATOMS: atom_id res chain seq x y z
N MET A 1 2.23 -16.27 10.09
CA MET A 1 1.60 -15.18 9.39
C MET A 1 1.43 -15.48 7.93
N THR A 2 0.37 -15.01 7.37
CA THR A 2 0.04 -15.27 5.98
C THR A 2 0.65 -14.18 5.09
N ASN A 3 1.47 -14.59 4.14
CA ASN A 3 1.99 -13.67 3.14
C ASN A 3 0.93 -13.44 2.08
N ILE A 4 0.81 -12.20 1.62
CA ILE A 4 -0.21 -11.84 0.66
C ILE A 4 0.35 -10.80 -0.31
N THR A 5 -0.11 -10.86 -1.54
CA THR A 5 0.16 -9.83 -2.54
C THR A 5 -1.19 -9.34 -3.07
N ILE A 6 -1.40 -8.04 -2.98
CA ILE A 6 -2.63 -7.45 -3.48
C ILE A 6 -2.28 -6.34 -4.46
N THR A 7 -3.14 -6.15 -5.44
CA THR A 7 -3.03 -5.06 -6.39
C THR A 7 -4.39 -4.40 -6.51
N GLY A 8 -4.42 -3.12 -6.32
CA GLY A 8 -5.66 -2.36 -6.38
C GLY A 8 -5.40 -0.88 -6.34
N ASN A 9 -6.44 -0.12 -6.08
CA ASN A 9 -6.34 1.35 -6.07
C ASN A 9 -6.35 1.88 -4.66
N ALA A 10 -5.48 2.84 -4.38
CA ALA A 10 -5.50 3.53 -3.11
C ALA A 10 -6.77 4.36 -3.02
N THR A 11 -7.49 4.22 -1.93
CA THR A 11 -8.76 4.93 -1.75
C THR A 11 -8.57 6.29 -1.08
N SER A 12 -7.39 6.53 -0.54
CA SER A 12 -7.06 7.78 0.13
C SER A 12 -5.57 8.02 0.04
N ASP A 13 -5.16 9.26 0.30
CA ASP A 13 -3.75 9.56 0.44
C ASP A 13 -3.23 8.88 1.71
N PRO A 14 -2.02 8.34 1.67
CA PRO A 14 -1.44 7.74 2.87
C PRO A 14 -1.28 8.77 3.98
N GLU A 15 -1.62 8.34 5.19
CA GLU A 15 -1.46 9.18 6.37
C GLU A 15 -0.16 8.81 7.07
N LEU A 16 0.76 9.75 7.13
CA LEU A 16 2.06 9.53 7.78
C LEU A 16 1.97 9.98 9.23
N THR A 17 2.26 9.07 10.13
CA THR A 17 2.30 9.36 11.55
C THR A 17 3.56 8.77 12.15
N PHE A 18 3.83 9.10 13.40
CA PHE A 18 5.00 8.60 14.10
C PHE A 18 4.56 7.97 15.42
N ALA A 19 5.07 6.77 15.66
CA ALA A 19 4.84 6.11 16.94
C ALA A 19 5.64 6.80 18.03
N GLN A 20 5.34 6.47 19.28
CA GLN A 20 6.08 7.04 20.41
C GLN A 20 7.57 6.74 20.35
N SER A 21 7.93 5.62 19.73
CA SER A 21 9.34 5.27 19.53
C SER A 21 10.01 6.05 18.44
N GLY A 22 9.27 6.89 17.70
CA GLY A 22 9.80 7.63 16.58
C GLY A 22 9.68 6.91 15.24
N THR A 23 9.12 5.71 15.23
CA THR A 23 8.97 4.93 14.01
C THR A 23 7.91 5.56 13.12
N ALA A 24 8.24 5.81 11.86
CA ALA A 24 7.29 6.35 10.90
C ALA A 24 6.32 5.26 10.46
N LEU A 25 5.06 5.63 10.37
CA LEU A 25 3.98 4.75 9.93
C LEU A 25 3.18 5.45 8.85
N ALA A 26 2.93 4.77 7.75
CA ALA A 26 2.03 5.29 6.71
C ALA A 26 0.90 4.30 6.53
N ARG A 27 -0.32 4.81 6.59
CA ARG A 27 -1.52 3.98 6.48
C ARG A 27 -2.38 4.46 5.33
N PHE A 28 -2.87 3.51 4.57
CA PHE A 28 -3.85 3.80 3.52
C PHE A 28 -4.64 2.54 3.24
N THR A 29 -5.73 2.69 2.52
CA THR A 29 -6.60 1.56 2.19
C THR A 29 -6.53 1.31 0.69
N VAL A 30 -6.41 0.04 0.34
CA VAL A 30 -6.37 -0.41 -1.05
C VAL A 30 -7.66 -1.14 -1.37
N ALA A 31 -8.36 -0.69 -2.41
CA ALA A 31 -9.55 -1.35 -2.91
C ALA A 31 -9.15 -2.28 -4.03
N VAL A 32 -9.40 -3.57 -3.81
CA VAL A 32 -9.11 -4.60 -4.81
C VAL A 32 -10.42 -5.01 -5.43
N SER A 33 -10.58 -4.68 -6.71
CA SER A 33 -11.81 -5.03 -7.43
C SER A 33 -11.71 -6.43 -8.00
N LYS A 34 -12.78 -7.17 -7.86
CA LYS A 34 -12.88 -8.50 -8.40
C LYS A 34 -13.56 -8.41 -9.76
N ARG A 35 -12.95 -8.97 -10.78
CA ARG A 35 -13.59 -8.99 -12.09
C ARG A 35 -14.61 -10.11 -12.11
N GLU A 36 -15.81 -9.78 -12.54
CA GLU A 36 -16.90 -10.76 -12.63
C GLU A 36 -17.53 -10.74 -13.98
N LYS A 37 -17.95 -11.91 -14.44
CA LYS A 37 -18.67 -12.03 -15.70
C LYS A 37 -20.10 -11.55 -15.49
N GLN A 38 -20.51 -10.57 -16.29
CA GLN A 38 -21.84 -10.01 -16.20
C GLN A 38 -22.85 -10.93 -16.89
N ALA A 39 -24.12 -10.65 -16.63
CA ALA A 39 -25.21 -11.44 -17.20
C ALA A 39 -25.21 -11.40 -18.74
N ASP A 40 -24.73 -10.31 -19.31
CA ASP A 40 -24.67 -10.13 -20.78
C ASP A 40 -23.42 -10.73 -21.40
N GLY A 41 -22.59 -11.39 -20.62
CA GLY A 41 -21.36 -12.01 -21.10
C GLY A 41 -20.13 -11.13 -21.06
N SER A 42 -20.28 -9.85 -20.78
CA SER A 42 -19.14 -8.96 -20.67
C SER A 42 -18.48 -9.10 -19.29
N TRP A 43 -17.25 -8.60 -19.18
CA TRP A 43 -16.54 -8.59 -17.90
C TRP A 43 -16.61 -7.19 -17.30
N GLY A 44 -16.91 -7.11 -16.04
CA GLY A 44 -16.96 -5.86 -15.33
C GLY A 44 -16.42 -6.01 -13.91
N ASP A 45 -16.42 -4.90 -13.18
CA ASP A 45 -15.95 -4.90 -11.82
C ASP A 45 -17.05 -5.47 -10.92
N GLY A 46 -16.67 -6.44 -10.10
CA GLY A 46 -17.56 -6.96 -9.06
C GLY A 46 -17.33 -6.23 -7.76
N ALA A 47 -17.67 -6.89 -6.67
CA ALA A 47 -17.48 -6.32 -5.36
C ALA A 47 -16.02 -6.05 -5.08
N SER A 48 -15.74 -4.96 -4.39
CA SER A 48 -14.39 -4.59 -3.99
C SER A 48 -14.13 -5.08 -2.58
N SER A 49 -12.90 -5.54 -2.37
CA SER A 49 -12.41 -5.84 -1.03
C SER A 49 -11.45 -4.73 -0.62
N PHE A 50 -11.54 -4.32 0.62
CA PHE A 50 -10.71 -3.22 1.13
C PHE A 50 -9.70 -3.76 2.12
N TYR A 51 -8.43 -3.45 1.87
CA TYR A 51 -7.34 -3.88 2.72
C TYR A 51 -6.68 -2.65 3.33
N ARG A 52 -6.53 -2.65 4.64
CA ARG A 52 -5.81 -1.58 5.31
C ARG A 52 -4.33 -1.90 5.30
N VAL A 53 -3.55 -1.03 4.71
CA VAL A 53 -2.12 -1.24 4.53
C VAL A 53 -1.36 -0.30 5.44
N THR A 54 -0.38 -0.85 6.15
CA THR A 54 0.52 -0.07 7.00
C THR A 54 1.94 -0.34 6.56
N ALA A 55 2.67 0.74 6.25
CA ALA A 55 4.09 0.68 5.95
C ALA A 55 4.86 1.29 7.11
N PHE A 56 6.10 0.88 7.29
CA PHE A 56 6.91 1.28 8.43
C PHE A 56 8.24 1.88 8.00
N GLN A 57 8.72 2.83 8.76
CA GLN A 57 10.06 3.41 8.62
C GLN A 57 10.29 4.04 7.26
N GLY A 58 11.40 3.71 6.60
CA GLY A 58 11.73 4.31 5.30
C GLY A 58 10.69 4.05 4.24
N LEU A 59 10.10 2.87 4.23
CA LEU A 59 9.02 2.56 3.31
C LEU A 59 7.82 3.47 3.57
N ALA A 60 7.50 3.76 4.83
CA ALA A 60 6.40 4.64 5.18
C ALA A 60 6.60 6.03 4.61
N GLU A 61 7.80 6.57 4.75
CA GLU A 61 8.10 7.92 4.25
C GLU A 61 8.00 7.97 2.73
N ASN A 62 8.53 6.95 2.06
CA ASN A 62 8.47 6.91 0.60
C ASN A 62 7.04 6.72 0.10
N VAL A 63 6.25 5.91 0.80
CA VAL A 63 4.84 5.71 0.45
C VAL A 63 4.06 7.01 0.61
N ALA A 64 4.28 7.72 1.71
CA ALA A 64 3.56 8.96 1.97
C ALA A 64 3.85 10.01 0.90
N GLU A 65 5.07 9.98 0.35
CA GLU A 65 5.46 10.93 -0.67
C GLU A 65 5.00 10.52 -2.07
N SER A 66 4.88 9.22 -2.33
CA SER A 66 4.71 8.71 -3.69
C SER A 66 3.29 8.27 -4.02
N VAL A 67 2.57 7.69 -3.05
CA VAL A 67 1.25 7.14 -3.30
C VAL A 67 0.20 8.20 -3.06
N LYS A 68 -0.75 8.32 -3.99
CA LYS A 68 -1.86 9.25 -3.87
C LYS A 68 -3.16 8.51 -4.10
N ARG A 69 -4.23 9.10 -3.62
CA ARG A 69 -5.58 8.57 -3.84
C ARG A 69 -5.79 8.32 -5.33
N GLY A 70 -6.28 7.13 -5.64
CA GLY A 70 -6.55 6.75 -7.02
C GLY A 70 -5.40 6.03 -7.70
N ASP A 71 -4.22 6.03 -7.11
CA ASP A 71 -3.08 5.32 -7.70
C ASP A 71 -3.27 3.82 -7.59
N ARG A 72 -2.90 3.12 -8.66
CA ARG A 72 -2.90 1.68 -8.65
C ARG A 72 -1.58 1.21 -8.06
N VAL A 73 -1.66 0.40 -7.02
CA VAL A 73 -0.48 -0.06 -6.30
C VAL A 73 -0.51 -1.57 -6.11
N THR A 74 0.67 -2.13 -5.99
CA THR A 74 0.84 -3.53 -5.62
C THR A 74 1.53 -3.55 -4.26
N VAL A 75 0.94 -4.27 -3.33
CA VAL A 75 1.45 -4.37 -1.96
C VAL A 75 1.75 -5.82 -1.67
N VAL A 76 2.97 -6.06 -1.20
CA VAL A 76 3.39 -7.37 -0.73
C VAL A 76 3.62 -7.26 0.76
N GLY A 77 3.04 -8.16 1.52
CA GLY A 77 3.21 -8.09 2.95
C GLY A 77 2.58 -9.26 3.67
N ARG A 78 2.27 -9.03 4.93
CA ARG A 78 1.72 -10.06 5.80
C ARG A 78 0.30 -9.67 6.19
N LEU A 79 -0.61 -10.62 5.99
CA LEU A 79 -2.02 -10.40 6.28
C LEU A 79 -2.31 -10.76 7.73
N GLU A 80 -3.04 -9.88 8.40
CA GLU A 80 -3.53 -10.13 9.74
C GLU A 80 -4.99 -9.72 9.78
N LEU A 81 -5.84 -10.61 10.25
CA LEU A 81 -7.26 -10.29 10.39
C LEU A 81 -7.48 -9.73 11.77
N ARG A 82 -7.85 -8.45 11.82
CA ARG A 82 -8.07 -7.74 13.08
C ARG A 82 -9.55 -7.72 13.38
N GLU A 83 -9.88 -8.17 14.57
CA GLU A 83 -11.28 -8.19 15.02
C GLU A 83 -11.64 -6.85 15.63
N TYR A 84 -12.80 -6.34 15.27
CA TYR A 84 -13.30 -5.09 15.84
C TYR A 84 -14.83 -5.16 15.94
N GLU A 85 -15.40 -4.29 16.76
CA GLU A 85 -16.85 -4.22 16.90
C GLU A 85 -17.39 -3.01 16.16
N HIS A 86 -18.49 -3.22 15.45
CA HIS A 86 -19.20 -2.17 14.76
C HIS A 86 -20.70 -2.39 14.96
N ASN A 87 -21.35 -1.43 15.61
CA ASN A 87 -22.78 -1.51 15.94
C ASN A 87 -23.14 -2.78 16.70
N GLY A 88 -22.26 -3.18 17.64
CA GLY A 88 -22.49 -4.39 18.44
C GLY A 88 -22.18 -5.69 17.75
N GLU A 89 -21.75 -5.65 16.50
CA GLU A 89 -21.38 -6.85 15.75
C GLU A 89 -19.87 -6.97 15.63
N LYS A 90 -19.38 -8.19 15.73
CA LYS A 90 -17.96 -8.45 15.53
C LYS A 90 -17.67 -8.54 14.06
N ARG A 91 -16.67 -7.81 13.61
CA ARG A 91 -16.24 -7.80 12.22
C ARG A 91 -14.74 -8.00 12.14
N LEU A 92 -14.28 -8.44 10.97
CA LEU A 92 -12.87 -8.65 10.72
C LEU A 92 -12.38 -7.63 9.70
N SER A 93 -11.26 -7.01 10.02
CA SER A 93 -10.59 -6.10 9.11
C SER A 93 -9.33 -6.75 8.60
N PRO A 94 -9.16 -6.89 7.27
CA PRO A 94 -7.91 -7.41 6.74
C PRO A 94 -6.86 -6.32 6.74
N ASP A 95 -5.91 -6.44 7.63
CA ASP A 95 -4.81 -5.50 7.75
C ASP A 95 -3.57 -6.14 7.14
N VAL A 96 -2.82 -5.35 6.37
CA VAL A 96 -1.59 -5.82 5.72
C VAL A 96 -0.43 -5.00 6.24
N ALA A 97 0.55 -5.68 6.83
CA ALA A 97 1.81 -5.05 7.17
C ALA A 97 2.72 -5.16 5.95
N ALA A 98 2.94 -4.04 5.29
CA ALA A 98 3.61 -4.04 4.00
C ALA A 98 5.11 -4.28 4.13
N ASP A 99 5.63 -5.18 3.32
CA ASP A 99 7.07 -5.34 3.12
C ASP A 99 7.51 -4.57 1.88
N GLU A 100 6.63 -4.49 0.87
CA GLU A 100 6.88 -3.77 -0.36
C GLU A 100 5.62 -3.06 -0.82
N VAL A 101 5.78 -1.86 -1.34
CA VAL A 101 4.69 -1.13 -1.99
C VAL A 101 5.25 -0.61 -3.31
N ALA A 102 4.54 -0.88 -4.39
CA ALA A 102 4.98 -0.47 -5.71
C ALA A 102 3.84 0.19 -6.47
N LEU A 103 4.17 1.19 -7.27
CA LEU A 103 3.20 1.80 -8.17
C LEU A 103 3.06 0.91 -9.40
N SER A 104 1.83 0.65 -9.81
CA SER A 104 1.58 -0.12 -11.01
C SER A 104 1.74 0.76 -12.24
N LEU A 105 2.49 0.29 -13.21
CA LEU A 105 2.69 1.00 -14.46
C LEU A 105 1.75 0.53 -15.57
N ARG A 106 0.74 -0.23 -15.19
CA ARG A 106 -0.19 -0.76 -16.19
C ARG A 106 -0.91 0.36 -16.94
N TRP A 107 -1.28 1.43 -16.24
CA TRP A 107 -2.02 2.55 -16.85
C TRP A 107 -1.41 3.90 -16.50
N ALA A 108 -0.18 3.91 -16.01
CA ALA A 108 0.47 5.14 -15.59
C ALA A 108 1.97 5.04 -15.78
N THR A 109 2.62 6.18 -15.79
CA THR A 109 4.09 6.24 -15.81
C THR A 109 4.56 6.78 -14.46
N ALA A 110 5.80 6.48 -14.13
CA ALA A 110 6.39 6.97 -12.90
C ALA A 110 7.88 7.14 -13.09
N ASN A 111 8.44 8.08 -12.35
CA ASN A 111 9.88 8.27 -12.26
C ASN A 111 10.31 7.98 -10.84
N ALA A 112 11.24 7.06 -10.71
CA ALA A 112 11.75 6.72 -9.40
C ALA A 112 12.95 7.59 -9.08
N VAL A 113 12.92 8.21 -7.93
CA VAL A 113 14.06 8.92 -7.39
C VAL A 113 14.56 8.12 -6.20
N LYS A 114 15.82 7.73 -6.27
CA LYS A 114 16.37 6.87 -5.25
C LYS A 114 16.48 7.63 -3.94
N ALA A 115 15.87 7.08 -2.89
CA ALA A 115 15.97 7.68 -1.57
C ALA A 115 17.36 7.45 -1.01
N GLN A 116 17.89 8.46 -0.32
CA GLN A 116 19.19 8.31 0.30
C GLN A 116 19.02 8.04 1.79
N PRO A 117 19.61 6.95 2.26
CA PRO A 117 19.56 6.69 3.70
C PRO A 117 20.27 7.80 4.46
N VAL A 118 19.65 8.24 5.52
CA VAL A 118 20.16 9.35 6.32
C VAL A 118 21.52 9.03 6.92
N SER A 119 21.73 7.78 7.28
CA SER A 119 22.96 7.37 7.94
C SER A 119 24.16 7.29 7.01
N TYR A 120 23.97 7.37 5.70
CA TYR A 120 25.09 7.24 4.78
C TYR A 120 25.75 8.55 4.59
N THR A 121 26.99 8.43 4.75
CA THR A 121 27.77 9.52 4.42
C THR A 121 28.44 9.23 3.19
N HIS A 122 28.64 9.36 2.63
CA HIS A 122 29.32 9.13 1.64
C HIS A 122 29.03 8.46 0.63
N LEU A 123 29.27 8.47 0.20
CA LEU A 123 29.15 7.94 -0.57
C LEU A 123 29.14 8.21 -1.71
N THR A 124 29.34 8.30 -2.17
CA THR A 124 29.50 8.60 -3.08
C THR A 124 29.08 8.17 -4.12
N LEU A 125 28.89 8.10 -4.73
CA LEU A 125 28.54 7.72 -5.67
C LEU A 125 27.93 7.93 -6.51
N PRO A 126 27.92 8.00 -7.05
CA PRO A 126 27.42 8.40 -7.84
C PRO A 126 26.59 8.12 -8.66
N THR A 127 26.41 8.19 -9.10
CA THR A 127 25.82 8.17 -9.73
C THR A 127 25.23 7.68 -10.42
N ILE A 128 24.95 7.45 -10.75
CA ILE A 128 24.44 7.10 -11.38
C ILE A 128 23.63 6.67 -11.62
N CYS A 129 23.20 6.57 -11.73
CA CYS A 129 22.51 6.13 -11.94
C CYS A 129 21.81 5.99 -12.27
N SER A 130 21.65 5.95 -12.46
CA SER A 130 20.87 6.01 -12.80
C SER A 130 20.14 5.40 -12.97
#